data_99ab29cad4962c6262616cb62b9db887
#
_entry.id   99ab29cad4962c6262616cb62b9db887
#
_cell.length_a   1.000
_cell.length_b   1.000
_cell.length_c   1.000
_cell.angle_alpha   90.00
_cell.angle_beta   90.00
_cell.angle_gamma   90.00
#
_symmetry.space_group_name_H-M   'P 1'
#
loop_
_entity.id
_entity.type
_entity.pdbx_description
1 polymer ?
#
loop_
_entity_poly.entity_id
_entity_poly.type
_entity_poly.pdbx_seq_one_letter_code
_entity_poly.pdbx_strand_id
1 'polypeptide(L)'
;MYIYNLTAVIDESVFEAWQQWLAHSYLPAVNATALVDNVQIMRVLDSTERHYAIHHEISSAAKLSAFLEEKMPQLLEEAAAIFGEKALFFGTRLMISDEGAI
;
A
#
# COMPACT_ATOMS: atom_id res chain seq x y z
N MET A 1 -15.95 -1.11 -7.20
CA MET A 1 -14.72 -1.60 -6.56
C MET A 1 -13.59 -0.62 -6.81
N TYR A 2 -12.90 -0.26 -5.76
CA TYR A 2 -11.78 0.68 -5.81
C TYR A 2 -10.50 -0.05 -5.46
N ILE A 3 -9.40 0.40 -6.04
CA ILE A 3 -8.06 -0.09 -5.71
C ILE A 3 -7.23 1.12 -5.27
N TYR A 4 -6.65 1.04 -4.08
CA TYR A 4 -5.59 1.97 -3.72
C TYR A 4 -4.27 1.28 -3.96
N ASN A 5 -3.52 1.74 -4.95
CA ASN A 5 -2.21 1.21 -5.25
C ASN A 5 -1.15 2.01 -4.51
N LEU A 6 -0.45 1.36 -3.59
CA LEU A 6 0.70 1.95 -2.94
C LEU A 6 1.95 1.38 -3.60
N THR A 7 2.65 2.22 -4.36
CA THR A 7 3.92 1.85 -4.96
C THR A 7 5.01 2.06 -3.92
N ALA A 8 5.83 1.05 -3.71
CA ALA A 8 6.92 1.09 -2.73
C ALA A 8 8.25 0.79 -3.41
N VAL A 9 9.23 1.66 -3.22
CA VAL A 9 10.61 1.48 -3.70
C VAL A 9 11.50 1.43 -2.48
N ILE A 10 12.14 0.29 -2.24
CA ILE A 10 12.83 -0.01 -0.99
C ILE A 10 14.32 -0.18 -1.24
N ASP A 11 15.13 0.56 -0.50
CA ASP A 11 16.58 0.40 -0.55
C ASP A 11 16.97 -1.00 -0.05
N GLU A 12 17.93 -1.61 -0.70
CA GLU A 12 18.37 -2.98 -0.38
C GLU A 12 18.79 -3.12 1.09
N SER A 13 19.41 -2.09 1.66
CA SER A 13 19.90 -2.12 3.04
C SER A 13 18.79 -2.28 4.09
N VAL A 14 17.55 -1.92 3.76
CA VAL A 14 16.41 -2.03 4.69
C VAL A 14 15.33 -3.00 4.19
N PHE A 15 15.59 -3.70 3.11
CA PHE A 15 14.57 -4.53 2.47
C PHE A 15 14.05 -5.64 3.40
N GLU A 16 14.93 -6.35 4.07
CA GLU A 16 14.51 -7.41 4.99
C GLU A 16 13.68 -6.85 6.16
N ALA A 17 14.13 -5.74 6.75
CA ALA A 17 13.39 -5.08 7.81
C ALA A 17 12.02 -4.58 7.32
N TRP A 18 11.96 -4.07 6.09
CA TRP A 18 10.70 -3.63 5.49
C TRP A 18 9.73 -4.79 5.29
N GLN A 19 10.21 -5.95 4.83
CA GLN A 19 9.37 -7.14 4.68
C GLN A 19 8.77 -7.58 6.03
N GLN A 20 9.55 -7.54 7.10
CA GLN A 20 9.09 -7.86 8.45
C GLN A 20 8.04 -6.86 8.92
N TRP A 21 8.29 -5.57 8.72
CA TRP A 21 7.33 -4.52 9.05
C TRP A 21 6.03 -4.69 8.27
N LEU A 22 6.11 -4.98 6.97
CA LEU A 22 4.93 -5.19 6.12
C LEU A 22 4.08 -6.35 6.65
N ALA A 23 4.71 -7.48 6.97
CA ALA A 23 4.00 -8.69 7.42
C ALA A 23 3.45 -8.57 8.85
N HIS A 24 4.21 -7.96 9.75
CA HIS A 24 3.90 -7.99 11.18
C HIS A 24 3.28 -6.70 11.72
N SER A 25 3.37 -5.61 11.01
CA SER A 25 2.80 -4.32 11.43
C SER A 25 1.80 -3.78 10.43
N TYR A 26 2.19 -3.64 9.18
CA TYR A 26 1.36 -3.00 8.15
C TYR A 26 0.09 -3.79 7.84
N LEU A 27 0.24 -5.05 7.44
CA LEU A 27 -0.92 -5.87 7.05
C LEU A 27 -1.89 -6.10 8.21
N PRO A 28 -1.45 -6.41 9.43
CA PRO A 28 -2.38 -6.51 10.56
C PRO A 28 -3.12 -5.20 10.85
N ALA A 29 -2.43 -4.06 10.73
CA ALA A 29 -3.06 -2.75 10.96
C ALA A 29 -4.10 -2.43 9.89
N VAL A 30 -3.82 -2.73 8.62
CA VAL A 30 -4.77 -2.57 7.52
C VAL A 30 -5.99 -3.46 7.73
N ASN A 31 -5.78 -4.72 8.06
CA ASN A 31 -6.87 -5.68 8.29
C ASN A 31 -7.76 -5.27 9.47
N ALA A 32 -7.17 -4.68 10.51
CA ALA A 32 -7.90 -4.24 11.69
C ALA A 32 -8.88 -3.08 11.41
N THR A 33 -8.69 -2.33 10.31
CA THR A 33 -9.59 -1.24 9.96
C THR A 33 -10.97 -1.70 9.51
N ALA A 34 -11.08 -2.92 8.99
CA ALA A 34 -12.26 -3.46 8.31
C ALA A 34 -12.70 -2.63 7.08
N LEU A 35 -11.81 -1.76 6.56
CA LEU A 35 -12.09 -0.91 5.40
C LEU A 35 -11.56 -1.51 4.09
N VAL A 36 -10.66 -2.47 4.17
CA VAL A 36 -9.98 -3.07 3.03
C VAL A 36 -10.38 -4.55 2.96
N ASP A 37 -10.89 -4.97 1.81
CA ASP A 37 -11.38 -6.34 1.62
C ASP A 37 -10.26 -7.33 1.35
N ASN A 38 -9.22 -6.89 0.63
CA ASN A 38 -8.09 -7.75 0.28
C ASN A 38 -6.87 -6.89 -0.03
N VAL A 39 -5.68 -7.44 0.21
CA VAL A 39 -4.42 -6.79 -0.14
C VAL A 39 -3.60 -7.75 -0.97
N GLN A 40 -3.16 -7.30 -2.16
CA GLN A 40 -2.21 -8.05 -2.99
C GLN A 40 -0.88 -7.31 -3.04
N ILE A 41 0.19 -8.02 -2.78
CA ILE A 41 1.55 -7.48 -2.85
C ILE A 41 2.21 -8.07 -4.08
N MET A 42 2.59 -7.19 -5.03
CA MET A 42 3.17 -7.59 -6.29
C MET A 42 4.54 -6.97 -6.48
N ARG A 43 5.49 -7.77 -6.95
CA ARG A 43 6.81 -7.25 -7.30
C ARG A 43 6.80 -6.76 -8.75
N VAL A 44 7.38 -5.59 -8.98
CA VAL A 44 7.59 -5.08 -10.34
C VAL A 44 8.84 -5.75 -10.91
N LEU A 45 8.67 -6.56 -11.95
CA LEU A 45 9.74 -7.43 -12.47
C LEU A 45 10.77 -6.67 -13.32
N ASP A 46 10.37 -5.60 -13.99
CA ASP A 46 11.24 -4.87 -14.91
C ASP A 46 12.05 -3.76 -14.23
N SER A 47 12.10 -3.76 -12.92
CA SER A 47 12.87 -2.78 -12.16
C SER A 47 14.14 -3.42 -11.60
N THR A 48 15.24 -2.64 -11.59
CA THR A 48 16.49 -3.05 -10.94
C THR A 48 16.45 -2.82 -9.43
N GLU A 49 15.44 -2.10 -8.96
CA GLU A 49 15.24 -1.79 -7.54
C GLU A 49 14.23 -2.76 -6.90
N ARG A 50 14.19 -2.76 -5.58
CA ARG A 50 13.14 -3.46 -4.82
C ARG A 50 11.86 -2.65 -4.92
N HIS A 51 11.10 -2.90 -5.97
CA HIS A 51 9.93 -2.14 -6.38
C HIS A 51 8.68 -3.00 -6.27
N TYR A 52 7.71 -2.53 -5.50
CA TYR A 52 6.49 -3.28 -5.22
C TYR A 52 5.25 -2.44 -5.48
N ALA A 53 4.18 -3.11 -5.89
CA ALA A 53 2.85 -2.53 -5.99
C ALA A 53 1.96 -3.23 -4.97
N ILE A 54 1.41 -2.47 -4.05
CA ILE A 54 0.53 -3.00 -3.00
C ILE A 54 -0.88 -2.54 -3.31
N HIS A 55 -1.73 -3.46 -3.75
CA HIS A 55 -3.11 -3.20 -4.12
C HIS A 55 -4.03 -3.47 -2.94
N HIS A 56 -4.75 -2.44 -2.52
CA HIS A 56 -5.79 -2.54 -1.48
C HIS A 56 -7.14 -2.51 -2.18
N GLU A 57 -7.88 -3.60 -2.12
CA GLU A 57 -9.23 -3.68 -2.69
C GLU A 57 -10.23 -3.14 -1.70
N ILE A 58 -11.00 -2.13 -2.11
CA ILE A 58 -11.93 -1.40 -1.25
C ILE A 58 -13.28 -1.29 -1.95
N SER A 59 -14.36 -1.69 -1.26
CA SER A 59 -15.67 -1.90 -1.86
C SER A 59 -16.47 -0.61 -2.12
N SER A 60 -16.13 0.52 -1.48
CA SER A 60 -16.88 1.75 -1.65
C SER A 60 -16.00 3.00 -1.60
N ALA A 61 -16.48 4.09 -2.20
CA ALA A 61 -15.79 5.38 -2.15
C ALA A 61 -15.67 5.90 -0.70
N ALA A 62 -16.69 5.67 0.12
CA ALA A 62 -16.67 6.10 1.52
C ALA A 62 -15.57 5.39 2.31
N LYS A 63 -15.43 4.08 2.12
CA LYS A 63 -14.37 3.31 2.77
C LYS A 63 -12.99 3.72 2.27
N LEU A 64 -12.86 4.01 0.98
CA LEU A 64 -11.61 4.50 0.41
C LEU A 64 -11.20 5.82 1.05
N SER A 65 -12.13 6.79 1.14
CA SER A 65 -11.86 8.07 1.79
C SER A 65 -11.48 7.90 3.26
N ALA A 66 -12.21 7.06 3.99
CA ALA A 66 -11.91 6.79 5.39
C ALA A 66 -10.52 6.17 5.57
N PHE A 67 -10.16 5.20 4.74
CA PHE A 67 -8.85 4.56 4.78
C PHE A 67 -7.72 5.56 4.53
N LEU A 68 -7.86 6.39 3.50
CA LEU A 68 -6.82 7.36 3.12
C LEU A 68 -6.72 8.54 4.09
N GLU A 69 -7.81 8.95 4.72
CA GLU A 69 -7.82 10.08 5.65
C GLU A 69 -7.42 9.67 7.07
N GLU A 70 -7.84 8.49 7.50
CA GLU A 70 -7.71 8.07 8.90
C GLU A 70 -6.56 7.10 9.16
N LYS A 71 -6.23 6.24 8.19
CA LYS A 71 -5.25 5.18 8.41
C LYS A 71 -3.93 5.36 7.68
N MET A 72 -3.96 5.67 6.39
CA MET A 72 -2.74 5.79 5.58
C MET A 72 -1.73 6.80 6.13
N PRO A 73 -2.14 8.00 6.59
CA PRO A 73 -1.16 8.94 7.15
C PRO A 73 -0.38 8.36 8.32
N GLN A 74 -1.03 7.61 9.19
CA GLN A 74 -0.39 6.97 10.34
C GLN A 74 0.62 5.91 9.91
N LEU A 75 0.26 5.09 8.91
CA LEU A 75 1.12 4.02 8.41
C LEU A 75 2.35 4.57 7.69
N LEU A 76 2.17 5.62 6.88
CA LEU A 76 3.29 6.27 6.18
C LEU A 76 4.21 7.01 7.15
N GLU A 77 3.65 7.63 8.18
CA GLU A 77 4.45 8.28 9.23
C GLU A 77 5.29 7.26 9.99
N GLU A 78 4.71 6.11 10.33
CA GLU A 78 5.44 5.02 10.97
C GLU A 78 6.58 4.51 10.08
N ALA A 79 6.31 4.28 8.79
CA ALA A 79 7.33 3.85 7.84
C ALA A 79 8.46 4.88 7.72
N ALA A 80 8.13 6.17 7.67
CA ALA A 80 9.10 7.25 7.60
C ALA A 80 9.98 7.30 8.86
N ALA A 81 9.39 7.05 10.02
CA ALA A 81 10.14 7.01 11.27
C ALA A 81 11.13 5.84 11.34
N ILE A 82 10.77 4.70 10.75
CA ILE A 82 11.61 3.50 10.78
C ILE A 82 12.66 3.51 9.66
N PHE A 83 12.26 3.84 8.43
CA PHE A 83 13.09 3.66 7.24
C PHE A 83 13.64 4.97 6.66
N GLY A 84 13.05 6.11 7.03
CA GLY A 84 13.44 7.39 6.45
C GLY A 84 13.27 7.39 4.94
N GLU A 85 14.25 7.93 4.23
CA GLU A 85 14.25 8.03 2.78
C GLU A 85 14.59 6.71 2.06
N LYS A 86 14.91 5.67 2.81
CA LYS A 86 15.24 4.36 2.24
C LYS A 86 14.03 3.55 1.84
N ALA A 87 12.83 4.03 2.14
CA ALA A 87 11.57 3.48 1.67
C ALA A 87 10.74 4.64 1.11
N LEU A 88 10.47 4.62 -0.19
CA LEU A 88 9.69 5.65 -0.88
C LEU A 88 8.33 5.08 -1.25
N PHE A 89 7.28 5.85 -1.02
CA PHE A 89 5.91 5.42 -1.26
C PHE A 89 5.15 6.42 -2.12
N PHE A 90 4.38 5.91 -3.08
CA PHE A 90 3.53 6.70 -3.96
C PHE A 90 2.15 6.06 -4.02
N GLY A 91 1.11 6.83 -3.72
CA GLY A 91 -0.25 6.34 -3.74
C GLY A 91 -0.99 6.73 -5.00
N THR A 92 -1.76 5.80 -5.55
CA THR A 92 -2.63 6.02 -6.71
C THR A 92 -4.00 5.46 -6.43
N ARG A 93 -5.04 6.26 -6.60
CA ARG A 93 -6.43 5.81 -6.47
C ARG A 93 -6.90 5.30 -7.82
N LEU A 94 -7.44 4.10 -7.84
CA LEU A 94 -7.93 3.46 -9.05
C LEU A 94 -9.36 3.00 -8.83
N MET A 95 -10.16 3.07 -9.87
CA MET A 95 -11.51 2.52 -9.86
C MET A 95 -11.58 1.48 -10.95
N ILE A 96 -12.11 0.29 -10.62
CA ILE A 96 -12.31 -0.73 -11.63
C ILE A 96 -13.46 -0.28 -12.51
N SER A 97 -13.17 -0.07 -13.81
CA SER A 97 -14.17 0.30 -14.79
C SER A 97 -14.89 -0.94 -15.30
N ASP A 98 -16.18 -0.80 -15.55
CA ASP A 98 -16.92 -1.81 -16.27
C ASP A 98 -16.41 -1.89 -17.71
N GLU A 99 -16.59 -3.04 -18.33
CA GLU A 99 -16.22 -3.24 -19.71
C GLU A 99 -16.88 -2.20 -20.61
N GLY A 100 -16.08 -1.45 -21.37
CA GLY A 100 -16.56 -0.41 -22.24
C GLY A 100 -16.81 0.94 -21.59
N ALA A 101 -16.58 1.09 -20.29
CA ALA A 101 -16.83 2.33 -19.53
C ALA A 101 -15.56 3.16 -19.32
N ILE A 102 -14.69 3.19 -20.26
CA ILE A 102 -13.40 3.90 -20.19
C ILE A 102 -13.56 5.36 -20.63
#